data_5756c671e974e651501837c44c695a4b
#
_entry.id   5756c671e974e651501837c44c695a4b
#
_cell.length_a   1.000
_cell.length_b   1.000
_cell.length_c   1.000
_cell.angle_alpha   90.00
_cell.angle_beta   90.00
_cell.angle_gamma   90.00
#
_symmetry.space_group_name_H-M   'P 1'
#
loop_
_entity.id
_entity.type
_entity.pdbx_description
1 polymer ?
#
loop_
_entity_poly.entity_id
_entity_poly.type
_entity_poly.pdbx_seq_one_letter_code
_entity_poly.pdbx_strand_id
1 'polypeptide(L)'
;MNADNEKKYIGVYLRPSAVPRMTTLTLGLAQIKTTLGDVQANLDKHLAYVEQAAAQGVQLLCFPELSLTGYVLQDLVPTVAHRASADDPAFTQLLDASHRLDLMVGFVDEDTRHRFFIAAAYLSKGQVLHVHHKVYLPTYGMFDEGRFFAWGDSIRAFDTQWGRVGMLICEDFWHASPPYLLWLDGADILLMHSASPGRGLDDREQLGSARWVEHVNQAYASLFTNFIAHTNKAGFEDGLNFWGGSTVFDPNGELVAHGPYFDEALTVKAIDLNQLHRTRARLPILRDERTALVMRELTRIVGREGSRQ
;
A
#
# COMPACT_ATOMS: atom_id res chain seq x y z
N MET A 1 1.65 -11.09 -38.68
CA MET A 1 0.96 -10.58 -37.48
C MET A 1 0.06 -9.44 -37.92
N ASN A 2 -1.27 -9.68 -37.90
CA ASN A 2 -2.26 -8.85 -38.55
C ASN A 2 -2.52 -7.53 -37.76
N ALA A 3 -2.69 -6.43 -38.49
CA ALA A 3 -3.03 -5.10 -37.98
C ALA A 3 -4.34 -5.03 -37.14
N ASP A 4 -5.18 -6.07 -37.23
CA ASP A 4 -6.42 -6.19 -36.46
C ASP A 4 -6.21 -6.57 -34.98
N ASN A 5 -5.02 -7.03 -34.59
CA ASN A 5 -4.71 -7.36 -33.20
C ASN A 5 -4.29 -6.11 -32.37
N GLU A 6 -3.79 -5.06 -33.00
CA GLU A 6 -3.42 -3.83 -32.30
C GLU A 6 -4.63 -3.04 -31.76
N LYS A 7 -5.78 -3.13 -32.44
CA LYS A 7 -7.01 -2.42 -32.02
C LYS A 7 -7.69 -3.00 -30.77
N LYS A 8 -7.42 -4.26 -30.42
CA LYS A 8 -8.02 -4.91 -29.24
C LYS A 8 -7.43 -4.45 -27.90
N TYR A 9 -6.23 -3.90 -27.89
CA TYR A 9 -5.57 -3.48 -26.64
C TYR A 9 -5.89 -2.04 -26.22
N ILE A 10 -6.42 -1.21 -27.11
CA ILE A 10 -6.76 0.20 -26.84
C ILE A 10 -8.10 0.33 -26.07
N GLY A 11 -8.93 -0.71 -26.07
CA GLY A 11 -10.29 -0.69 -25.47
C GLY A 11 -10.39 -0.96 -23.98
N VAL A 12 -9.28 -1.31 -23.30
CA VAL A 12 -9.30 -1.74 -21.89
C VAL A 12 -9.29 -0.55 -20.91
N TYR A 13 -8.89 0.64 -21.34
CA TYR A 13 -8.61 1.77 -20.46
C TYR A 13 -9.78 2.70 -20.15
N LEU A 14 -10.97 2.46 -20.72
CA LEU A 14 -12.13 3.34 -20.52
C LEU A 14 -13.37 2.56 -20.10
N ARG A 15 -13.35 1.91 -18.93
CA ARG A 15 -14.59 1.66 -18.22
C ARG A 15 -14.87 2.87 -17.32
N PRO A 16 -15.83 3.75 -17.64
CA PRO A 16 -16.29 4.72 -16.66
C PRO A 16 -16.84 3.91 -15.48
N SER A 17 -16.30 4.08 -14.31
CA SER A 17 -16.94 3.63 -13.08
C SER A 17 -18.33 4.29 -13.06
N ALA A 18 -19.40 3.50 -13.08
CA ALA A 18 -20.78 3.98 -13.03
C ALA A 18 -21.17 4.51 -11.62
N VAL A 19 -20.26 4.49 -10.66
CA VAL A 19 -20.47 5.01 -9.31
C VAL A 19 -20.20 6.53 -9.34
N PRO A 20 -21.11 7.37 -8.83
CA PRO A 20 -20.84 8.79 -8.63
C PRO A 20 -19.61 8.93 -7.76
N ARG A 21 -18.49 9.42 -8.30
CA ARG A 21 -17.25 9.60 -7.54
C ARG A 21 -17.43 10.74 -6.55
N MET A 22 -17.17 10.47 -5.29
CA MET A 22 -16.96 11.52 -4.30
C MET A 22 -15.78 12.39 -4.74
N THR A 23 -15.91 13.69 -4.60
CA THR A 23 -14.88 14.63 -5.06
C THR A 23 -13.80 14.89 -4.01
N THR A 24 -14.09 14.60 -2.76
CA THR A 24 -13.17 14.81 -1.63
C THR A 24 -13.10 13.53 -0.82
N LEU A 25 -11.88 13.15 -0.42
CA LEU A 25 -11.60 12.04 0.48
C LEU A 25 -10.78 12.56 1.66
N THR A 26 -11.27 12.34 2.87
CA THR A 26 -10.50 12.59 4.10
C THR A 26 -9.75 11.32 4.48
N LEU A 27 -8.44 11.33 4.25
CA LEU A 27 -7.51 10.26 4.61
C LEU A 27 -7.05 10.40 6.06
N GLY A 28 -6.91 9.26 6.75
CA GLY A 28 -6.21 9.13 8.01
C GLY A 28 -5.03 8.15 7.86
N LEU A 29 -3.85 8.55 8.30
CA LEU A 29 -2.68 7.68 8.40
C LEU A 29 -2.42 7.41 9.87
N ALA A 30 -2.71 6.18 10.32
CA ALA A 30 -2.51 5.73 11.69
C ALA A 30 -1.07 5.22 11.86
N GLN A 31 -0.17 6.11 12.15
CA GLN A 31 1.22 5.79 12.46
C GLN A 31 1.30 5.27 13.89
N ILE A 32 1.43 3.95 14.06
CA ILE A 32 1.33 3.29 15.36
C ILE A 32 2.57 2.48 15.73
N LYS A 33 2.78 2.30 17.04
CA LYS A 33 3.65 1.29 17.65
C LYS A 33 2.82 0.02 17.85
N THR A 34 3.38 -1.12 17.51
CA THR A 34 2.72 -2.42 17.74
C THR A 34 3.37 -3.14 18.90
N THR A 35 2.61 -4.01 19.56
CA THR A 35 3.14 -4.99 20.51
C THR A 35 3.38 -6.30 19.75
N LEU A 36 4.64 -6.72 19.69
CA LEU A 36 5.05 -7.90 18.91
C LEU A 36 4.33 -9.15 19.38
N GLY A 37 3.62 -9.82 18.46
CA GLY A 37 2.90 -11.06 18.71
C GLY A 37 1.58 -10.92 19.50
N ASP A 38 1.25 -9.74 20.03
CA ASP A 38 0.02 -9.51 20.79
C ASP A 38 -1.09 -8.93 19.89
N VAL A 39 -1.76 -9.82 19.17
CA VAL A 39 -2.83 -9.47 18.22
C VAL A 39 -3.96 -8.72 18.93
N GLN A 40 -4.35 -9.13 20.16
CA GLN A 40 -5.46 -8.48 20.84
C GLN A 40 -5.12 -7.03 21.23
N ALA A 41 -3.95 -6.79 21.82
CA ALA A 41 -3.54 -5.43 22.17
C ALA A 41 -3.42 -4.53 20.92
N ASN A 42 -2.93 -5.08 19.81
CA ASN A 42 -2.85 -4.34 18.54
C ASN A 42 -4.24 -4.08 17.96
N LEU A 43 -5.17 -5.05 18.00
CA LEU A 43 -6.56 -4.88 17.56
C LEU A 43 -7.28 -3.80 18.39
N ASP A 44 -7.14 -3.83 19.71
CA ASP A 44 -7.73 -2.80 20.58
C ASP A 44 -7.21 -1.41 20.21
N LYS A 45 -5.92 -1.31 19.88
CA LYS A 45 -5.32 -0.06 19.39
C LYS A 45 -5.91 0.35 18.01
N HIS A 46 -6.11 -0.58 17.09
CA HIS A 46 -6.77 -0.28 15.80
C HIS A 46 -8.15 0.31 16.03
N LEU A 47 -8.96 -0.34 16.88
CA LEU A 47 -10.31 0.12 17.18
C LEU A 47 -10.31 1.51 17.85
N ALA A 48 -9.36 1.78 18.76
CA ALA A 48 -9.20 3.11 19.36
C ALA A 48 -8.84 4.18 18.31
N TYR A 49 -8.00 3.87 17.34
CA TYR A 49 -7.68 4.77 16.23
C TYR A 49 -8.87 4.96 15.28
N VAL A 50 -9.69 3.93 15.06
CA VAL A 50 -10.96 4.06 14.30
C VAL A 50 -11.89 5.08 14.98
N GLU A 51 -12.05 5.01 16.31
CA GLU A 51 -12.85 5.98 17.06
C GLU A 51 -12.32 7.42 16.89
N GLN A 52 -11.00 7.61 17.05
CA GLN A 52 -10.35 8.90 16.88
C GLN A 52 -10.48 9.45 15.46
N ALA A 53 -10.30 8.58 14.46
CA ALA A 53 -10.40 8.93 13.04
C ALA A 53 -11.84 9.31 12.66
N ALA A 54 -12.84 8.53 13.11
CA ALA A 54 -14.24 8.82 12.87
C ALA A 54 -14.67 10.17 13.49
N ALA A 55 -14.19 10.49 14.70
CA ALA A 55 -14.44 11.78 15.35
C ALA A 55 -13.85 12.97 14.58
N GLN A 56 -12.83 12.75 13.74
CA GLN A 56 -12.20 13.76 12.87
C GLN A 56 -12.73 13.72 11.43
N GLY A 57 -13.77 12.94 11.15
CA GLY A 57 -14.38 12.85 9.82
C GLY A 57 -13.52 12.11 8.78
N VAL A 58 -12.59 11.26 9.23
CA VAL A 58 -11.81 10.37 8.34
C VAL A 58 -12.75 9.39 7.64
N GLN A 59 -12.52 9.16 6.37
CA GLN A 59 -13.32 8.28 5.53
C GLN A 59 -12.56 7.03 5.08
N LEU A 60 -11.23 7.11 5.04
CA LEU A 60 -10.32 5.98 4.83
C LEU A 60 -9.16 6.09 5.82
N LEU A 61 -8.99 5.09 6.68
CA LEU A 61 -7.91 5.00 7.66
C LEU A 61 -6.93 3.89 7.24
N CYS A 62 -5.67 4.26 7.11
CA CYS A 62 -4.60 3.36 6.72
C CYS A 62 -3.69 3.05 7.92
N PHE A 63 -3.44 1.77 8.16
CA PHE A 63 -2.51 1.26 9.17
C PHE A 63 -1.22 0.77 8.51
N PRO A 64 -0.10 0.65 9.26
CA PRO A 64 1.18 0.20 8.71
C PRO A 64 1.24 -1.30 8.41
N GLU A 65 2.32 -1.72 7.76
CA GLU A 65 2.64 -3.13 7.50
C GLU A 65 2.66 -3.93 8.81
N LEU A 66 2.04 -5.12 8.78
CA LEU A 66 1.93 -6.03 9.92
C LEU A 66 1.44 -5.35 11.21
N SER A 67 0.52 -4.40 11.06
CA SER A 67 0.02 -3.58 12.16
C SER A 67 -0.77 -4.39 13.22
N LEU A 68 -1.37 -5.52 12.84
CA LEU A 68 -2.06 -6.42 13.79
C LEU A 68 -1.11 -7.30 14.59
N THR A 69 0.08 -7.59 14.07
CA THR A 69 0.92 -8.66 14.62
C THR A 69 2.27 -8.18 15.15
N GLY A 70 2.73 -7.02 14.70
CA GLY A 70 4.14 -6.64 14.79
C GLY A 70 4.94 -7.21 13.62
N TYR A 71 6.19 -6.75 13.44
CA TYR A 71 7.01 -7.04 12.27
C TYR A 71 8.02 -8.17 12.49
N VAL A 72 8.73 -8.17 13.62
CA VAL A 72 9.86 -9.10 13.91
C VAL A 72 9.31 -10.45 14.45
N LEU A 73 8.45 -11.10 13.69
CA LEU A 73 7.68 -12.26 14.15
C LEU A 73 8.46 -13.56 14.22
N GLN A 74 9.36 -13.82 13.28
CA GLN A 74 10.12 -15.08 13.20
C GLN A 74 9.20 -16.31 13.36
N ASP A 75 9.47 -17.17 14.33
CA ASP A 75 8.71 -18.42 14.60
C ASP A 75 7.29 -18.15 15.13
N LEU A 76 6.92 -16.91 15.44
CA LEU A 76 5.56 -16.56 15.85
C LEU A 76 4.59 -16.49 14.66
N VAL A 77 5.07 -16.45 13.42
CA VAL A 77 4.23 -16.28 12.20
C VAL A 77 3.01 -17.20 12.20
N PRO A 78 3.10 -18.53 12.42
CA PRO A 78 1.93 -19.41 12.43
C PRO A 78 0.94 -19.13 13.57
N THR A 79 1.43 -18.58 14.70
CA THR A 79 0.61 -18.32 15.89
C THR A 79 -0.25 -17.07 15.77
N VAL A 80 0.23 -16.08 14.98
CA VAL A 80 -0.41 -14.77 14.82
C VAL A 80 -1.10 -14.60 13.46
N ALA A 81 -1.16 -15.65 12.67
CA ALA A 81 -1.78 -15.63 11.35
C ALA A 81 -3.31 -15.58 11.45
N HIS A 82 -3.92 -14.86 10.55
CA HIS A 82 -5.36 -14.64 10.43
C HIS A 82 -5.83 -14.91 9.01
N ARG A 83 -7.13 -14.91 8.81
CA ARG A 83 -7.77 -14.88 7.48
C ARG A 83 -8.64 -13.66 7.37
N ALA A 84 -8.53 -12.95 6.26
CA ALA A 84 -9.38 -11.78 6.00
C ALA A 84 -10.82 -12.24 5.69
N SER A 85 -11.53 -12.73 6.70
CA SER A 85 -12.90 -13.24 6.57
C SER A 85 -13.73 -12.93 7.82
N ALA A 86 -15.07 -12.99 7.68
CA ALA A 86 -15.99 -12.77 8.80
C ALA A 86 -15.95 -13.88 9.86
N ASP A 87 -15.34 -15.02 9.56
CA ASP A 87 -15.19 -16.14 10.51
C ASP A 87 -13.96 -15.98 11.41
N ASP A 88 -13.07 -15.05 11.09
CA ASP A 88 -11.92 -14.74 11.91
C ASP A 88 -12.28 -13.71 13.00
N PRO A 89 -11.99 -13.98 14.29
CA PRO A 89 -12.43 -13.13 15.40
C PRO A 89 -11.86 -11.69 15.34
N ALA A 90 -10.63 -11.50 14.85
CA ALA A 90 -10.05 -10.17 14.71
C ALA A 90 -10.69 -9.42 13.53
N PHE A 91 -10.87 -10.13 12.39
CA PHE A 91 -11.50 -9.53 11.21
C PHE A 91 -12.99 -9.25 11.41
N THR A 92 -13.71 -10.05 12.22
CA THR A 92 -15.11 -9.74 12.59
C THR A 92 -15.22 -8.32 13.17
N GLN A 93 -14.33 -7.95 14.10
CA GLN A 93 -14.35 -6.61 14.73
C GLN A 93 -13.90 -5.51 13.77
N LEU A 94 -12.89 -5.76 12.93
CA LEU A 94 -12.43 -4.81 11.91
C LEU A 94 -13.48 -4.59 10.81
N LEU A 95 -14.19 -5.63 10.41
CA LEU A 95 -15.30 -5.54 9.46
C LEU A 95 -16.45 -4.73 10.02
N ASP A 96 -16.83 -4.95 11.30
CA ASP A 96 -17.81 -4.12 11.98
C ASP A 96 -17.38 -2.64 12.01
N ALA A 97 -16.14 -2.37 12.39
CA ALA A 97 -15.58 -1.02 12.37
C ALA A 97 -15.61 -0.37 10.98
N SER A 98 -15.47 -1.18 9.92
CA SER A 98 -15.46 -0.70 8.52
C SER A 98 -16.83 -0.23 8.00
N HIS A 99 -17.90 -0.37 8.77
CA HIS A 99 -19.18 0.30 8.50
C HIS A 99 -19.11 1.82 8.69
N ARG A 100 -18.17 2.30 9.48
CA ARG A 100 -18.03 3.73 9.81
C ARG A 100 -17.08 4.47 8.87
N LEU A 101 -15.99 3.84 8.50
CA LEU A 101 -14.97 4.36 7.57
C LEU A 101 -14.21 3.18 6.95
N ASP A 102 -13.72 3.35 5.72
CA ASP A 102 -12.92 2.31 5.06
C ASP A 102 -11.59 2.13 5.81
N LEU A 103 -11.08 0.89 5.85
CA LEU A 103 -9.84 0.55 6.55
C LEU A 103 -8.85 -0.13 5.60
N MET A 104 -7.56 0.20 5.72
CA MET A 104 -6.46 -0.61 5.21
C MET A 104 -5.65 -1.13 6.40
N VAL A 105 -5.54 -2.45 6.54
CA VAL A 105 -4.93 -3.11 7.70
C VAL A 105 -3.82 -4.06 7.26
N GLY A 106 -2.65 -4.01 7.91
CA GLY A 106 -1.54 -4.93 7.70
C GLY A 106 -1.58 -6.11 8.66
N PHE A 107 -1.44 -7.33 8.14
CA PHE A 107 -1.54 -8.57 8.93
C PHE A 107 -0.75 -9.72 8.31
N VAL A 108 -0.64 -10.83 9.02
CA VAL A 108 -0.18 -12.12 8.48
C VAL A 108 -1.39 -12.89 7.99
N ASP A 109 -1.48 -13.14 6.67
CA ASP A 109 -2.55 -13.95 6.08
C ASP A 109 -2.12 -15.42 5.97
N GLU A 110 -3.02 -16.34 6.29
CA GLU A 110 -2.85 -17.77 6.07
C GLU A 110 -3.81 -18.26 4.99
N ASP A 111 -3.27 -18.80 3.91
CA ASP A 111 -4.11 -19.38 2.85
C ASP A 111 -4.63 -20.80 3.20
N THR A 112 -5.47 -21.34 2.31
CA THR A 112 -6.04 -22.69 2.46
C THR A 112 -5.03 -23.83 2.37
N ARG A 113 -3.77 -23.53 1.99
CA ARG A 113 -2.64 -24.47 1.90
C ARG A 113 -1.63 -24.28 3.02
N HIS A 114 -2.00 -23.50 4.06
CA HIS A 114 -1.14 -23.17 5.20
C HIS A 114 0.15 -22.45 4.82
N ARG A 115 0.10 -21.62 3.77
CA ARG A 115 1.19 -20.69 3.45
C ARG A 115 0.87 -19.36 4.13
N PHE A 116 1.90 -18.70 4.64
CA PHE A 116 1.79 -17.41 5.32
C PHE A 116 2.28 -16.30 4.43
N PHE A 117 1.58 -15.17 4.44
CA PHE A 117 1.89 -14.00 3.62
C PHE A 117 1.89 -12.75 4.48
N ILE A 118 2.80 -11.82 4.18
CA ILE A 118 2.64 -10.44 4.61
C ILE A 118 1.55 -9.84 3.74
N ALA A 119 0.47 -9.39 4.36
CA ALA A 119 -0.74 -8.99 3.65
C ALA A 119 -1.28 -7.63 4.07
N ALA A 120 -1.99 -6.99 3.14
CA ALA A 120 -2.83 -5.83 3.36
C ALA A 120 -4.27 -6.13 2.96
N ALA A 121 -5.22 -5.87 3.86
CA ALA A 121 -6.65 -5.97 3.55
C ALA A 121 -7.29 -4.58 3.46
N TYR A 122 -8.10 -4.35 2.41
CA TYR A 122 -8.97 -3.19 2.31
C TYR A 122 -10.39 -3.59 2.69
N LEU A 123 -10.91 -2.97 3.75
CA LEU A 123 -12.22 -3.26 4.33
C LEU A 123 -13.14 -2.07 4.11
N SER A 124 -14.36 -2.31 3.66
CA SER A 124 -15.38 -1.28 3.47
C SER A 124 -16.77 -1.85 3.68
N LYS A 125 -17.60 -1.16 4.44
CA LYS A 125 -19.02 -1.48 4.67
C LYS A 125 -19.25 -2.93 5.13
N GLY A 126 -18.40 -3.41 6.03
CA GLY A 126 -18.46 -4.76 6.57
C GLY A 126 -17.96 -5.85 5.63
N GLN A 127 -17.24 -5.50 4.56
CA GLN A 127 -16.74 -6.44 3.56
C GLN A 127 -15.24 -6.28 3.32
N VAL A 128 -14.56 -7.38 3.02
CA VAL A 128 -13.22 -7.39 2.47
C VAL A 128 -13.32 -7.12 0.97
N LEU A 129 -12.89 -5.95 0.49
CA LEU A 129 -12.92 -5.61 -0.93
C LEU A 129 -11.71 -6.15 -1.67
N HIS A 130 -10.55 -6.17 -1.02
CA HIS A 130 -9.30 -6.63 -1.62
C HIS A 130 -8.32 -7.10 -0.54
N VAL A 131 -7.52 -8.11 -0.88
CA VAL A 131 -6.34 -8.52 -0.11
C VAL A 131 -5.15 -8.51 -1.09
N HIS A 132 -4.10 -7.79 -0.72
CA HIS A 132 -2.82 -7.79 -1.41
C HIS A 132 -1.80 -8.55 -0.58
N HIS A 133 -1.11 -9.51 -1.18
CA HIS A 133 0.04 -10.20 -0.61
C HIS A 133 1.33 -9.54 -1.11
N LYS A 134 2.27 -9.27 -0.21
CA LYS A 134 3.57 -8.70 -0.54
C LYS A 134 4.28 -9.56 -1.58
N VAL A 135 4.68 -8.95 -2.69
CA VAL A 135 5.28 -9.65 -3.83
C VAL A 135 6.79 -9.75 -3.68
N TYR A 136 7.41 -8.71 -3.15
CA TYR A 136 8.85 -8.64 -2.96
C TYR A 136 9.20 -8.78 -1.48
N LEU A 137 9.84 -9.91 -1.14
CA LEU A 137 10.28 -10.22 0.23
C LEU A 137 11.78 -9.97 0.35
N PRO A 138 12.23 -8.92 1.06
CA PRO A 138 13.65 -8.65 1.22
C PRO A 138 14.34 -9.73 2.06
N THR A 139 15.53 -10.15 1.58
CA THR A 139 16.40 -11.14 2.24
C THR A 139 17.83 -10.61 2.41
N TYR A 140 17.98 -9.29 2.43
CA TYR A 140 19.26 -8.61 2.53
C TYR A 140 19.33 -7.72 3.78
N GLY A 141 20.55 -7.43 4.24
CA GLY A 141 20.79 -6.62 5.42
C GLY A 141 20.25 -7.29 6.69
N MET A 142 19.24 -6.69 7.29
CA MET A 142 18.56 -7.18 8.50
C MET A 142 17.27 -7.97 8.19
N PHE A 143 16.90 -8.09 6.93
CA PHE A 143 15.66 -8.73 6.53
C PHE A 143 15.87 -10.19 6.17
N ASP A 144 14.91 -11.03 6.56
CA ASP A 144 14.87 -12.47 6.25
C ASP A 144 13.41 -12.93 6.02
N GLU A 145 12.62 -12.09 5.34
CA GLU A 145 11.18 -12.34 5.16
C GLU A 145 10.92 -13.63 4.36
N GLY A 146 11.72 -13.91 3.34
CA GLY A 146 11.56 -15.11 2.51
C GLY A 146 11.77 -16.44 3.25
N ARG A 147 12.27 -16.41 4.49
CA ARG A 147 12.37 -17.60 5.35
C ARG A 147 11.00 -18.00 5.93
N PHE A 148 10.13 -17.02 6.21
CA PHE A 148 8.89 -17.22 6.96
C PHE A 148 7.63 -17.05 6.11
N PHE A 149 7.74 -16.30 5.01
CA PHE A 149 6.59 -15.90 4.19
C PHE A 149 6.72 -16.38 2.75
N ALA A 150 5.58 -16.66 2.14
CA ALA A 150 5.45 -16.90 0.70
C ALA A 150 5.24 -15.55 -0.04
N TRP A 151 5.65 -15.51 -1.31
CA TRP A 151 5.48 -14.36 -2.18
C TRP A 151 4.05 -14.24 -2.69
N GLY A 152 3.53 -13.02 -2.75
CA GLY A 152 2.35 -12.71 -3.54
C GLY A 152 2.61 -12.89 -5.04
N ASP A 153 1.56 -13.21 -5.78
CA ASP A 153 1.64 -13.54 -7.21
C ASP A 153 0.88 -12.55 -8.11
N SER A 154 0.34 -11.47 -7.54
CA SER A 154 -0.47 -10.53 -8.29
C SER A 154 -0.33 -9.09 -7.81
N ILE A 155 -0.39 -8.16 -8.79
CA ILE A 155 -0.44 -6.71 -8.60
C ILE A 155 -1.70 -6.22 -9.31
N ARG A 156 -2.72 -5.79 -8.55
CA ARG A 156 -4.02 -5.41 -9.11
C ARG A 156 -4.60 -4.18 -8.42
N ALA A 157 -5.13 -3.26 -9.20
CA ALA A 157 -5.98 -2.20 -8.69
C ALA A 157 -7.43 -2.69 -8.59
N PHE A 158 -8.18 -2.16 -7.64
CA PHE A 158 -9.57 -2.52 -7.39
C PHE A 158 -10.44 -1.26 -7.24
N ASP A 159 -11.75 -1.43 -7.48
CA ASP A 159 -12.68 -0.32 -7.43
C ASP A 159 -13.17 -0.07 -6.00
N THR A 160 -13.22 1.20 -5.62
CA THR A 160 -13.79 1.69 -4.36
C THR A 160 -14.73 2.86 -4.64
N GLN A 161 -15.44 3.34 -3.62
CA GLN A 161 -16.24 4.57 -3.74
C GLN A 161 -15.38 5.83 -4.04
N TRP A 162 -14.08 5.77 -3.81
CA TRP A 162 -13.12 6.88 -3.99
C TRP A 162 -12.45 6.86 -5.38
N GLY A 163 -12.65 5.85 -6.17
CA GLY A 163 -11.99 5.55 -7.43
C GLY A 163 -11.26 4.22 -7.38
N ARG A 164 -10.35 3.99 -8.31
CA ARG A 164 -9.52 2.78 -8.30
C ARG A 164 -8.33 2.98 -7.37
N VAL A 165 -8.10 1.97 -6.52
CA VAL A 165 -7.05 1.97 -5.51
C VAL A 165 -6.08 0.84 -5.78
N GLY A 166 -4.79 1.10 -5.61
CA GLY A 166 -3.76 0.08 -5.55
C GLY A 166 -3.14 0.02 -4.16
N MET A 167 -2.79 -1.17 -3.68
CA MET A 167 -2.08 -1.35 -2.42
C MET A 167 -0.70 -1.96 -2.67
N LEU A 168 0.32 -1.47 -1.94
CA LEU A 168 1.70 -1.97 -1.99
C LEU A 168 2.28 -2.02 -0.57
N ILE A 169 3.09 -3.05 -0.32
CA ILE A 169 3.68 -3.31 0.99
C ILE A 169 5.19 -3.15 0.91
N CYS A 170 5.73 -2.11 1.57
CA CYS A 170 7.14 -1.90 1.84
C CYS A 170 8.04 -2.13 0.60
N GLU A 171 8.73 -3.27 0.51
CA GLU A 171 9.65 -3.60 -0.60
C GLU A 171 8.97 -3.57 -1.97
N ASP A 172 7.65 -3.75 -2.07
CA ASP A 172 6.93 -3.68 -3.34
C ASP A 172 7.14 -2.34 -4.06
N PHE A 173 7.22 -1.22 -3.32
CA PHE A 173 7.41 0.09 -3.95
C PHE A 173 8.89 0.52 -4.07
N TRP A 174 9.84 -0.34 -3.64
CA TRP A 174 11.26 -0.19 -3.98
C TRP A 174 11.56 -0.66 -5.41
N HIS A 175 10.69 -1.48 -5.97
CA HIS A 175 10.73 -1.93 -7.37
C HIS A 175 9.80 -1.07 -8.22
N ALA A 176 10.26 -0.64 -9.40
CA ALA A 176 9.48 0.24 -10.27
C ALA A 176 8.24 -0.45 -10.87
N SER A 177 8.27 -1.78 -11.02
CA SER A 177 7.22 -2.53 -11.71
C SER A 177 5.87 -2.54 -10.97
N PRO A 178 5.74 -2.74 -9.64
CA PRO A 178 4.44 -2.77 -8.99
C PRO A 178 3.67 -1.44 -9.07
N PRO A 179 4.25 -0.27 -8.75
CA PRO A 179 3.56 1.01 -8.93
C PRO A 179 3.19 1.28 -10.39
N TYR A 180 4.07 0.93 -11.35
CA TYR A 180 3.81 1.07 -12.77
C TYR A 180 2.63 0.19 -13.23
N LEU A 181 2.56 -1.07 -12.78
CA LEU A 181 1.46 -1.98 -13.11
C LEU A 181 0.13 -1.48 -12.55
N LEU A 182 0.11 -1.00 -11.30
CA LEU A 182 -1.10 -0.42 -10.70
C LEU A 182 -1.56 0.83 -11.46
N TRP A 183 -0.63 1.68 -11.88
CA TRP A 183 -0.93 2.86 -12.69
C TRP A 183 -1.52 2.47 -14.05
N LEU A 184 -0.96 1.47 -14.73
CA LEU A 184 -1.51 0.94 -15.98
C LEU A 184 -2.88 0.28 -15.78
N ASP A 185 -3.13 -0.34 -14.63
CA ASP A 185 -4.43 -0.90 -14.24
C ASP A 185 -5.44 0.19 -13.79
N GLY A 186 -5.05 1.47 -13.91
CA GLY A 186 -5.90 2.63 -13.72
C GLY A 186 -6.04 3.09 -12.27
N ALA A 187 -5.12 2.74 -11.38
CA ALA A 187 -5.15 3.26 -10.02
C ALA A 187 -5.14 4.79 -9.99
N ASP A 188 -5.99 5.37 -9.16
CA ASP A 188 -6.09 6.79 -8.87
C ASP A 188 -5.31 7.14 -7.59
N ILE A 189 -5.32 6.22 -6.63
CA ILE A 189 -4.68 6.33 -5.32
C ILE A 189 -3.82 5.09 -5.11
N LEU A 190 -2.56 5.27 -4.75
CA LEU A 190 -1.69 4.21 -4.27
C LEU A 190 -1.57 4.32 -2.75
N LEU A 191 -2.06 3.30 -2.06
CA LEU A 191 -1.93 3.13 -0.62
C LEU A 191 -0.68 2.27 -0.39
N MET A 192 0.32 2.88 0.20
CA MET A 192 1.58 2.22 0.52
C MET A 192 1.71 2.13 2.03
N HIS A 193 2.09 0.97 2.54
CA HIS A 193 2.36 0.84 3.96
C HIS A 193 3.65 0.07 4.22
N SER A 194 4.31 0.39 5.32
CA SER A 194 5.60 -0.19 5.64
C SER A 194 5.85 -0.29 7.15
N ALA A 195 6.79 -1.16 7.48
CA ALA A 195 7.50 -1.19 8.74
C ALA A 195 8.97 -0.91 8.43
N SER A 196 9.27 0.34 8.04
CA SER A 196 10.60 0.73 7.59
C SER A 196 11.51 1.04 8.77
N PRO A 197 12.62 0.29 8.96
CA PRO A 197 13.57 0.54 10.03
C PRO A 197 14.45 1.75 9.74
N GLY A 198 14.89 2.42 10.80
CA GLY A 198 15.83 3.54 10.73
C GLY A 198 17.22 3.09 10.31
N ARG A 199 17.70 3.61 9.19
CA ARG A 199 19.05 3.36 8.66
C ARG A 199 19.65 4.61 8.07
N GLY A 200 20.99 4.63 7.98
CA GLY A 200 21.72 5.72 7.34
C GLY A 200 21.75 6.98 8.22
N LEU A 201 22.35 6.85 9.41
CA LEU A 201 22.74 8.00 10.21
C LEU A 201 23.88 8.72 9.47
N ASP A 202 23.61 9.93 9.03
CA ASP A 202 24.60 10.86 8.52
C ASP A 202 24.54 12.18 9.34
N ASP A 203 25.33 13.16 9.00
CA ASP A 203 25.37 14.47 9.69
C ASP A 203 24.10 15.32 9.45
N ARG A 204 23.02 14.73 8.89
CA ARG A 204 21.77 15.40 8.59
C ARG A 204 20.73 15.06 9.66
N GLU A 205 19.76 15.95 9.83
CA GLU A 205 18.67 15.77 10.78
C GLU A 205 17.69 14.61 10.43
N GLN A 206 17.71 14.15 9.16
CA GLN A 206 16.80 13.13 8.65
C GLN A 206 17.55 11.83 8.32
N LEU A 207 16.98 10.68 8.71
CA LEU A 207 17.52 9.37 8.36
C LEU A 207 17.59 9.17 6.85
N GLY A 208 18.67 8.56 6.37
CA GLY A 208 18.87 8.26 4.94
C GLY A 208 17.73 7.41 4.37
N SER A 209 17.23 6.42 5.13
CA SER A 209 16.09 5.58 4.73
C SER A 209 14.78 6.37 4.59
N ALA A 210 14.51 7.32 5.51
CA ALA A 210 13.32 8.16 5.45
C ALA A 210 13.34 9.06 4.20
N ARG A 211 14.45 9.78 4.01
CA ARG A 211 14.64 10.64 2.84
C ARG A 211 14.48 9.89 1.52
N TRP A 212 15.03 8.68 1.42
CA TRP A 212 14.92 7.87 0.21
C TRP A 212 13.45 7.50 -0.09
N VAL A 213 12.71 7.02 0.92
CA VAL A 213 11.29 6.65 0.77
C VAL A 213 10.45 7.86 0.36
N GLU A 214 10.67 9.02 0.97
CA GLU A 214 9.96 10.25 0.60
C GLU A 214 10.23 10.68 -0.84
N HIS A 215 11.50 10.60 -1.30
CA HIS A 215 11.86 10.90 -2.69
C HIS A 215 11.20 9.92 -3.68
N VAL A 216 11.14 8.63 -3.34
CA VAL A 216 10.48 7.61 -4.19
C VAL A 216 8.98 7.86 -4.26
N ASN A 217 8.33 8.13 -3.12
CA ASN A 217 6.90 8.44 -3.07
C ASN A 217 6.57 9.70 -3.89
N GLN A 218 7.38 10.76 -3.76
CA GLN A 218 7.23 11.97 -4.56
C GLN A 218 7.40 11.70 -6.06
N ALA A 219 8.42 10.90 -6.44
CA ALA A 219 8.66 10.54 -7.83
C ALA A 219 7.49 9.77 -8.44
N TYR A 220 6.96 8.76 -7.73
CA TYR A 220 5.81 8.01 -8.21
C TYR A 220 4.54 8.85 -8.29
N ALA A 221 4.30 9.75 -7.32
CA ALA A 221 3.16 10.66 -7.36
C ALA A 221 3.17 11.52 -8.63
N SER A 222 4.32 12.12 -8.95
CA SER A 222 4.47 12.97 -10.13
C SER A 222 4.52 12.20 -11.44
N LEU A 223 5.27 11.08 -11.53
CA LEU A 223 5.40 10.30 -12.76
C LEU A 223 4.08 9.61 -13.16
N PHE A 224 3.37 9.06 -12.18
CA PHE A 224 2.13 8.33 -12.42
C PHE A 224 0.88 9.20 -12.26
N THR A 225 1.06 10.47 -11.89
CA THR A 225 -0.06 11.41 -11.69
C THR A 225 -1.14 10.83 -10.77
N ASN A 226 -0.71 10.23 -9.64
CA ASN A 226 -1.54 9.57 -8.64
C ASN A 226 -1.42 10.25 -7.28
N PHE A 227 -2.44 10.12 -6.42
CA PHE A 227 -2.22 10.31 -5.00
C PHE A 227 -1.41 9.15 -4.43
N ILE A 228 -0.44 9.46 -3.58
CA ILE A 228 0.31 8.47 -2.79
C ILE A 228 0.01 8.73 -1.32
N ALA A 229 -0.51 7.73 -0.61
CA ALA A 229 -0.67 7.76 0.84
C ALA A 229 0.21 6.64 1.43
N HIS A 230 1.27 7.01 2.13
CA HIS A 230 2.22 6.09 2.74
C HIS A 230 2.09 6.14 4.25
N THR A 231 1.72 5.00 4.85
CA THR A 231 1.64 4.83 6.31
C THR A 231 2.80 3.98 6.78
N ASN A 232 3.64 4.52 7.65
CA ASN A 232 4.79 3.80 8.20
C ASN A 232 4.62 3.53 9.70
N LYS A 233 5.17 2.41 10.16
CA LYS A 233 5.27 2.04 11.57
C LYS A 233 6.19 3.00 12.32
N ALA A 234 5.88 3.28 13.59
CA ALA A 234 6.74 4.03 14.50
C ALA A 234 7.19 3.20 15.70
N GLY A 235 8.23 3.66 16.38
CA GLY A 235 8.70 3.12 17.66
C GLY A 235 9.71 1.99 17.56
N PHE A 236 9.89 1.27 18.66
CA PHE A 236 10.87 0.19 18.77
C PHE A 236 10.17 -1.16 18.86
N GLU A 237 10.76 -2.17 18.23
CA GLU A 237 10.34 -3.56 18.33
C GLU A 237 11.57 -4.45 18.16
N ASP A 238 11.84 -5.30 19.14
CA ASP A 238 12.98 -6.23 19.16
C ASP A 238 14.32 -5.57 18.76
N GLY A 239 14.60 -4.41 19.33
CA GLY A 239 15.83 -3.65 19.05
C GLY A 239 15.85 -2.85 17.74
N LEU A 240 14.84 -2.98 16.89
CA LEU A 240 14.70 -2.19 15.67
C LEU A 240 13.91 -0.92 15.95
N ASN A 241 14.41 0.20 15.42
CA ASN A 241 13.69 1.46 15.41
C ASN A 241 12.96 1.63 14.09
N PHE A 242 11.64 1.91 14.13
CA PHE A 242 10.80 2.27 13.00
C PHE A 242 10.54 3.77 13.04
N TRP A 243 10.84 4.47 11.95
CA TRP A 243 10.98 5.92 11.98
C TRP A 243 9.68 6.73 11.79
N GLY A 244 8.54 6.09 11.48
CA GLY A 244 7.29 6.82 11.28
C GLY A 244 7.29 7.68 10.01
N GLY A 245 7.06 9.00 10.14
CA GLY A 245 7.13 9.93 9.01
C GLY A 245 6.16 9.60 7.86
N SER A 246 4.95 9.18 8.19
CA SER A 246 3.90 8.88 7.20
C SER A 246 3.57 10.10 6.34
N THR A 247 3.35 9.90 5.02
CA THR A 247 3.22 11.01 4.06
C THR A 247 2.02 10.87 3.14
N VAL A 248 1.49 11.99 2.68
CA VAL A 248 0.58 12.07 1.53
C VAL A 248 1.19 12.98 0.48
N PHE A 249 1.32 12.49 -0.75
CA PHE A 249 1.69 13.28 -1.92
C PHE A 249 0.52 13.40 -2.88
N ASP A 250 0.37 14.58 -3.49
CA ASP A 250 -0.64 14.83 -4.50
C ASP A 250 -0.16 14.41 -5.90
N PRO A 251 -1.04 14.38 -6.93
CA PRO A 251 -0.67 13.99 -8.29
C PRO A 251 0.35 14.88 -9.01
N ASN A 252 0.73 16.03 -8.43
CA ASN A 252 1.82 16.87 -8.93
C ASN A 252 3.16 16.56 -8.23
N GLY A 253 3.18 15.64 -7.25
CA GLY A 253 4.34 15.32 -6.44
C GLY A 253 4.55 16.28 -5.25
N GLU A 254 3.54 17.07 -4.89
CA GLU A 254 3.61 17.97 -3.74
C GLU A 254 3.29 17.20 -2.45
N LEU A 255 4.11 17.38 -1.42
CA LEU A 255 3.87 16.84 -0.09
C LEU A 255 2.73 17.62 0.57
N VAL A 256 1.58 16.97 0.81
CA VAL A 256 0.38 17.61 1.33
C VAL A 256 0.07 17.24 2.78
N ALA A 257 0.67 16.18 3.30
CA ALA A 257 0.66 15.83 4.73
C ALA A 257 1.90 15.04 5.11
N HIS A 258 2.38 15.24 6.35
CA HIS A 258 3.53 14.54 6.92
C HIS A 258 3.28 14.27 8.40
N GLY A 259 3.43 13.01 8.83
CA GLY A 259 3.42 12.59 10.23
C GLY A 259 4.77 12.85 10.92
N PRO A 260 4.81 12.91 12.24
CA PRO A 260 6.06 13.09 12.97
C PRO A 260 6.99 11.89 12.78
N TYR A 261 8.30 12.13 12.91
CA TYR A 261 9.25 11.04 13.01
C TYR A 261 9.24 10.45 14.42
N PHE A 262 9.36 9.12 14.53
CA PHE A 262 9.53 8.31 15.73
C PHE A 262 8.33 8.21 16.67
N ASP A 263 7.33 9.07 16.56
CA ASP A 263 6.17 9.11 17.44
C ASP A 263 4.90 8.54 16.81
N GLU A 264 4.00 8.04 17.65
CA GLU A 264 2.65 7.67 17.21
C GLU A 264 1.85 8.93 16.83
N ALA A 265 1.08 8.82 15.75
CA ALA A 265 0.23 9.92 15.30
C ALA A 265 -0.92 9.43 14.43
N LEU A 266 -2.03 10.16 14.49
CA LEU A 266 -3.07 10.13 13.47
C LEU A 266 -2.93 11.38 12.59
N THR A 267 -2.38 11.22 11.39
CA THR A 267 -2.25 12.29 10.42
C THR A 267 -3.49 12.33 9.54
N VAL A 268 -4.27 13.41 9.58
CA VAL A 268 -5.51 13.55 8.82
C VAL A 268 -5.35 14.59 7.71
N LYS A 269 -5.79 14.24 6.50
CA LYS A 269 -5.73 15.12 5.32
C LYS A 269 -6.93 14.93 4.41
N ALA A 270 -7.66 15.99 4.14
CA ALA A 270 -8.63 16.02 3.05
C ALA A 270 -7.90 16.26 1.72
N ILE A 271 -8.18 15.42 0.72
CA ILE A 271 -7.66 15.51 -0.64
C ILE A 271 -8.81 15.73 -1.64
N ASP A 272 -8.58 16.59 -2.65
CA ASP A 272 -9.55 16.82 -3.75
C ASP A 272 -9.26 15.87 -4.91
N LEU A 273 -10.07 14.83 -5.06
CA LEU A 273 -9.93 13.82 -6.10
C LEU A 273 -10.07 14.40 -7.52
N ASN A 274 -10.70 15.57 -7.71
CA ASN A 274 -10.74 16.25 -9.01
C ASN A 274 -9.36 16.72 -9.47
N GLN A 275 -8.36 16.78 -8.56
CA GLN A 275 -7.00 17.10 -8.91
C GLN A 275 -6.39 16.09 -9.90
N LEU A 276 -6.77 14.80 -9.79
CA LEU A 276 -6.38 13.77 -10.76
C LEU A 276 -6.75 14.16 -12.18
N HIS A 277 -8.01 14.58 -12.39
CA HIS A 277 -8.48 15.01 -13.70
C HIS A 277 -7.69 16.23 -14.21
N ARG A 278 -7.49 17.24 -13.36
CA ARG A 278 -6.75 18.46 -13.74
C ARG A 278 -5.29 18.15 -14.09
N THR A 279 -4.63 17.31 -13.28
CA THR A 279 -3.23 16.94 -13.50
C THR A 279 -3.08 16.09 -14.77
N ARG A 280 -3.92 15.06 -14.95
CA ARG A 280 -3.88 14.16 -16.12
C ARG A 280 -4.28 14.85 -17.41
N ALA A 281 -5.14 15.88 -17.36
CA ALA A 281 -5.45 16.71 -18.53
C ALA A 281 -4.24 17.55 -18.96
N ARG A 282 -3.43 18.04 -18.02
CA ARG A 282 -2.22 18.81 -18.28
C ARG A 282 -1.04 17.90 -18.66
N LEU A 283 -0.91 16.74 -18.01
CA LEU A 283 0.17 15.76 -18.17
C LEU A 283 -0.46 14.40 -18.56
N PRO A 284 -0.81 14.17 -19.82
CA PRO A 284 -1.53 12.97 -20.25
C PRO A 284 -0.64 11.75 -20.42
N ILE A 285 0.28 11.49 -19.48
CA ILE A 285 1.31 10.46 -19.55
C ILE A 285 0.68 9.07 -19.71
N LEU A 286 -0.38 8.76 -18.94
CA LEU A 286 -1.07 7.47 -19.02
C LEU A 286 -1.70 7.23 -20.41
N ARG A 287 -2.26 8.27 -21.04
CA ARG A 287 -2.81 8.19 -22.40
C ARG A 287 -1.72 7.85 -23.42
N ASP A 288 -0.54 8.44 -23.23
CA ASP A 288 0.55 8.37 -24.19
C ASP A 288 1.50 7.17 -23.94
N GLU A 289 1.25 6.40 -22.85
CA GLU A 289 2.05 5.22 -22.50
C GLU A 289 1.94 4.11 -23.54
N ARG A 290 3.07 3.57 -23.94
CA ARG A 290 3.18 2.58 -25.02
C ARG A 290 3.35 1.16 -24.46
N THR A 291 2.32 0.64 -23.82
CA THR A 291 2.33 -0.71 -23.19
C THR A 291 2.74 -1.83 -24.14
N ALA A 292 2.35 -1.76 -25.43
CA ALA A 292 2.77 -2.75 -26.43
C ALA A 292 4.29 -2.72 -26.69
N LEU A 293 4.93 -1.54 -26.60
CA LEU A 293 6.39 -1.42 -26.67
C LEU A 293 7.03 -2.08 -25.45
N VAL A 294 6.54 -1.77 -24.24
CA VAL A 294 7.04 -2.30 -22.97
C VAL A 294 6.96 -3.84 -23.00
N MET A 295 5.82 -4.42 -23.35
CA MET A 295 5.63 -5.88 -23.45
C MET A 295 6.61 -6.53 -24.43
N ARG A 296 6.78 -5.93 -25.61
CA ARG A 296 7.71 -6.45 -26.63
C ARG A 296 9.15 -6.43 -26.14
N GLU A 297 9.57 -5.32 -25.50
CA GLU A 297 10.95 -5.20 -25.01
C GLU A 297 11.22 -6.13 -23.81
N LEU A 298 10.26 -6.27 -22.89
CA LEU A 298 10.37 -7.24 -21.79
C LEU A 298 10.50 -8.68 -22.34
N THR A 299 9.65 -9.06 -23.30
CA THR A 299 9.74 -10.39 -23.95
C THR A 299 11.09 -10.59 -24.61
N ARG A 300 11.64 -9.57 -25.29
CA ARG A 300 12.96 -9.64 -25.93
C ARG A 300 14.09 -9.80 -24.90
N ILE A 301 14.00 -9.11 -23.75
CA ILE A 301 15.01 -9.16 -22.67
C ILE A 301 15.00 -10.55 -22.04
N VAL A 302 13.85 -11.04 -21.60
CA VAL A 302 13.70 -12.35 -20.96
C VAL A 302 14.10 -13.48 -21.90
N GLY A 303 13.74 -13.39 -23.20
CA GLY A 303 14.13 -14.38 -24.20
C GLY A 303 15.64 -14.48 -24.45
N ARG A 304 16.41 -13.41 -24.17
CA ARG A 304 17.89 -13.44 -24.23
C ARG A 304 18.54 -14.13 -23.03
N GLU A 305 17.91 -14.04 -21.86
CA GLU A 305 18.42 -14.71 -20.65
C GLU A 305 18.22 -16.22 -20.75
N GLY A 306 17.07 -16.70 -21.27
CA GLY A 306 16.82 -18.12 -21.52
C GLY A 306 17.73 -18.78 -22.60
N SER A 307 18.39 -17.97 -23.43
CA SER A 307 19.34 -18.47 -24.44
C SER A 307 20.80 -18.50 -23.95
N ARG A 308 21.07 -18.09 -22.72
CA ARG A 308 22.41 -18.08 -22.09
C ARG A 308 22.61 -19.18 -21.03
N GLN A 309 21.56 -19.94 -20.73
CA GLN A 309 21.61 -21.17 -19.94
C GLN A 309 21.66 -22.39 -20.83
#